data_ff6540f9c95b3f3586c05411905c417f
#
_entry.id   ff6540f9c95b3f3586c05411905c417f
#
_cell.length_a   1.000
_cell.length_b   1.000
_cell.length_c   1.000
_cell.angle_alpha   90.00
_cell.angle_beta   90.00
_cell.angle_gamma   90.00
#
_symmetry.space_group_name_H-M   'P 1'
#
loop_
_entity.id
_entity.type
_entity.pdbx_description
1 polymer ?
#
loop_
_entity_poly.entity_id
_entity_poly.type
_entity_poly.pdbx_seq_one_letter_code
_entity_poly.pdbx_strand_id
1 'polypeptide(L)'
;RVVGDEHTINAELERAGRVADFLEFAEVMVRDALERKESCGAHFRVEYQTEDGEAKRNDAEYSYAFVWEYAGEGKPPILHKEPITHEEVAPVVRSYK
;
A
#
# COMPACT_ATOMS: atom_id res chain seq x y z
N ARG A 1 -7.45 -5.71 -25.61
CA ARG A 1 -7.36 -5.26 -27.01
C ARG A 1 -7.15 -3.75 -27.08
N VAL A 2 -6.10 -3.32 -27.79
CA VAL A 2 -5.83 -1.91 -28.00
C VAL A 2 -6.51 -1.44 -29.27
N VAL A 3 -7.21 -0.32 -29.21
CA VAL A 3 -7.99 0.25 -30.30
C VAL A 3 -7.40 1.61 -30.69
N GLY A 4 -7.25 1.88 -31.99
CA GLY A 4 -6.74 3.13 -32.51
C GLY A 4 -6.33 3.00 -33.97
N ASP A 5 -6.00 4.13 -34.62
CA ASP A 5 -5.50 4.15 -35.98
C ASP A 5 -3.94 4.13 -35.98
N GLU A 6 -3.32 4.16 -37.17
CA GLU A 6 -1.86 4.12 -37.32
C GLU A 6 -1.14 5.27 -36.61
N HIS A 7 -1.77 6.44 -36.52
CA HIS A 7 -1.17 7.62 -35.90
C HIS A 7 -1.31 7.63 -34.40
N THR A 8 -2.37 7.00 -33.88
CA THR A 8 -2.68 6.99 -32.45
C THR A 8 -2.33 5.68 -31.75
N ILE A 9 -2.01 4.63 -32.51
CA ILE A 9 -1.79 3.29 -31.97
C ILE A 9 -0.68 3.24 -30.92
N ASN A 10 0.40 4.01 -31.12
CA ASN A 10 1.49 4.07 -30.15
C ASN A 10 1.08 4.73 -28.84
N ALA A 11 0.25 5.79 -28.92
CA ALA A 11 -0.28 6.45 -27.74
C ALA A 11 -1.25 5.54 -26.98
N GLU A 12 -2.11 4.83 -27.71
CA GLU A 12 -3.06 3.89 -27.09
C GLU A 12 -2.34 2.70 -26.47
N LEU A 13 -1.30 2.19 -27.12
CA LEU A 13 -0.48 1.11 -26.59
C LEU A 13 0.25 1.56 -25.31
N GLU A 14 0.78 2.77 -25.29
CA GLU A 14 1.43 3.34 -24.11
C GLU A 14 0.46 3.47 -22.95
N ARG A 15 -0.75 3.97 -23.22
CA ARG A 15 -1.81 4.08 -22.19
C ARG A 15 -2.21 2.71 -21.63
N ALA A 16 -2.35 1.72 -22.51
CA ALA A 16 -2.67 0.36 -22.12
C ALA A 16 -1.57 -0.22 -21.22
N GLY A 17 -0.30 0.03 -21.54
CA GLY A 17 0.83 -0.37 -20.73
C GLY A 17 0.82 0.27 -19.35
N ARG A 18 0.52 1.57 -19.28
CA ARG A 18 0.42 2.28 -17.99
C ARG A 18 -0.71 1.73 -17.13
N VAL A 19 -1.87 1.45 -17.74
CA VAL A 19 -3.01 0.88 -17.00
C VAL A 19 -2.63 -0.48 -16.42
N ALA A 20 -1.93 -1.32 -17.20
CA ALA A 20 -1.46 -2.62 -16.72
C ALA A 20 -0.51 -2.46 -15.53
N ASP A 21 0.44 -1.51 -15.61
CA ASP A 21 1.39 -1.23 -14.53
C ASP A 21 0.66 -0.72 -13.28
N PHE A 22 -0.33 0.16 -13.45
CA PHE A 22 -1.12 0.67 -12.33
C PHE A 22 -1.95 -0.43 -11.67
N LEU A 23 -2.47 -1.38 -12.43
CA LEU A 23 -3.22 -2.51 -11.86
C LEU A 23 -2.32 -3.41 -11.01
N GLU A 24 -1.10 -3.68 -11.45
CA GLU A 24 -0.12 -4.43 -10.68
C GLU A 24 0.25 -3.70 -9.38
N PHE A 25 0.49 -2.40 -9.49
CA PHE A 25 0.79 -1.55 -8.33
C PHE A 25 -0.39 -1.52 -7.34
N ALA A 26 -1.61 -1.40 -7.87
CA ALA A 26 -2.82 -1.38 -7.05
C ALA A 26 -2.99 -2.69 -6.29
N GLU A 27 -2.65 -3.82 -6.88
CA GLU A 27 -2.69 -5.12 -6.20
C GLU A 27 -1.76 -5.14 -4.98
N VAL A 28 -0.54 -4.63 -5.15
CA VAL A 28 0.42 -4.54 -4.05
C VAL A 28 -0.10 -3.62 -2.95
N MET A 29 -0.67 -2.48 -3.31
CA MET A 29 -1.26 -1.55 -2.34
C MET A 29 -2.39 -2.21 -1.54
N VAL A 30 -3.26 -2.96 -2.21
CA VAL A 30 -4.36 -3.67 -1.54
C VAL A 30 -3.85 -4.77 -0.63
N ARG A 31 -2.86 -5.53 -1.06
CA ARG A 31 -2.23 -6.57 -0.23
C ARG A 31 -1.58 -5.98 1.01
N ASP A 32 -0.89 -4.85 0.85
CA ASP A 32 -0.27 -4.14 1.95
C ASP A 32 -1.33 -3.66 2.96
N ALA A 33 -2.39 -3.05 2.46
CA ALA A 33 -3.48 -2.56 3.30
C ALA A 33 -4.17 -3.71 4.05
N LEU A 34 -4.35 -4.85 3.41
CA LEU A 34 -4.97 -6.03 4.02
C LEU A 34 -4.08 -6.63 5.10
N GLU A 35 -2.77 -6.65 4.88
CA GLU A 35 -1.80 -7.21 5.81
C GLU A 35 -1.64 -6.33 7.05
N ARG A 36 -1.75 -5.03 6.90
CA ARG A 36 -1.55 -4.07 7.99
C ARG A 36 -2.83 -3.92 8.83
N LYS A 37 -2.85 -4.60 9.94
CA LYS A 37 -4.02 -4.67 10.84
C LYS A 37 -3.98 -3.55 11.88
N GLU A 38 -4.00 -2.34 11.40
CA GLU A 38 -4.03 -1.13 12.21
C GLU A 38 -4.63 0.01 11.40
N SER A 39 -4.87 1.14 12.04
CA SER A 39 -5.19 2.39 11.35
C SER A 39 -4.11 3.41 11.70
N CYS A 40 -3.43 3.92 10.67
CA CYS A 40 -2.34 4.88 10.85
C CYS A 40 -2.27 5.80 9.63
N GLY A 41 -2.32 7.10 9.87
CA GLY A 41 -2.29 8.08 8.80
C GLY A 41 -3.45 7.92 7.82
N ALA A 42 -3.15 7.85 6.54
CA ALA A 42 -4.17 7.68 5.50
C ALA A 42 -4.72 6.24 5.42
N HIS A 43 -4.02 5.29 6.00
CA HIS A 43 -4.49 3.90 6.07
C HIS A 43 -5.46 3.78 7.23
N PHE A 44 -6.75 3.61 6.92
CA PHE A 44 -7.80 3.53 7.93
C PHE A 44 -8.67 2.29 7.72
N ARG A 45 -8.79 1.48 8.76
CA ARG A 45 -9.65 0.30 8.77
C ARG A 45 -10.71 0.46 9.85
N VAL A 46 -11.96 0.23 9.46
CA VAL A 46 -13.11 0.41 10.36
C VAL A 46 -13.01 -0.46 11.60
N GLU A 47 -12.44 -1.67 11.49
CA GLU A 47 -12.25 -2.58 12.62
C GLU A 47 -11.13 -2.14 13.59
N TYR A 48 -10.31 -1.18 13.19
CA TYR A 48 -9.23 -0.66 14.02
C TYR A 48 -9.42 0.83 14.32
N GLN A 49 -10.33 1.10 15.23
CA GLN A 49 -10.64 2.43 15.72
C GLN A 49 -10.61 2.44 17.24
N THR A 50 -10.30 3.59 17.84
CA THR A 50 -10.44 3.80 19.28
C THR A 50 -11.93 3.93 19.63
N GLU A 51 -12.25 3.94 20.91
CA GLU A 51 -13.63 4.15 21.37
C GLU A 51 -14.23 5.45 20.86
N ASP A 52 -13.39 6.45 20.64
CA ASP A 52 -13.78 7.75 20.12
C ASP A 52 -13.89 7.79 18.58
N GLY A 53 -13.66 6.66 17.91
CA GLY A 53 -13.72 6.59 16.46
C GLY A 53 -12.47 7.10 15.74
N GLU A 54 -11.37 7.28 16.44
CA GLU A 54 -10.10 7.68 15.86
C GLU A 54 -9.27 6.48 15.43
N ALA A 55 -8.23 6.72 14.64
CA ALA A 55 -7.34 5.68 14.15
C ALA A 55 -6.65 4.97 15.32
N LYS A 56 -6.70 3.64 15.31
CA LYS A 56 -6.03 2.81 16.30
C LYS A 56 -4.76 2.22 15.69
N ARG A 57 -3.62 2.76 16.08
CA ARG A 57 -2.31 2.26 15.66
C ARG A 57 -1.91 1.04 16.48
N ASN A 58 -1.06 0.22 15.88
CA ASN A 58 -0.43 -0.91 16.56
C ASN A 58 1.07 -0.83 16.35
N ASP A 59 1.73 0.07 17.07
CA ASP A 59 3.16 0.30 16.92
C ASP A 59 4.00 -0.93 17.33
N ALA A 60 3.51 -1.73 18.26
CA ALA A 60 4.21 -2.92 18.70
C ALA A 60 4.42 -3.94 17.57
N GLU A 61 3.44 -4.09 16.70
CA GLU A 61 3.49 -5.06 15.60
C GLU A 61 3.78 -4.45 14.23
N TYR A 62 3.53 -3.15 14.05
CA TYR A 62 3.56 -2.52 12.73
C TYR A 62 4.52 -1.32 12.63
N SER A 63 5.47 -1.18 13.56
CA SER A 63 6.57 -0.22 13.40
C SER A 63 7.62 -0.74 12.42
N TYR A 64 7.18 -1.15 11.25
CA TYR A 64 8.00 -1.69 10.18
C TYR A 64 7.61 -1.05 8.87
N ALA A 65 8.60 -0.82 8.01
CA ALA A 65 8.34 -0.54 6.61
C ALA A 65 8.12 -1.87 5.90
N PHE A 66 7.03 -1.98 5.14
CA PHE A 66 6.74 -3.17 4.35
C PHE A 66 7.42 -3.04 2.99
N VAL A 67 8.20 -4.03 2.62
CA VAL A 67 8.85 -4.10 1.31
C VAL A 67 8.35 -5.36 0.61
N TRP A 68 7.72 -5.18 -0.55
CA TRP A 68 7.16 -6.30 -1.31
C TRP A 68 8.11 -6.69 -2.43
N GLU A 69 8.51 -7.96 -2.44
CA GLU A 69 9.41 -8.50 -3.45
C GLU A 69 8.61 -9.20 -4.54
N TYR A 70 8.91 -8.87 -5.79
CA TYR A 70 8.31 -9.54 -6.94
C TYR A 70 8.81 -10.98 -7.04
N ALA A 71 7.89 -11.94 -7.01
CA ALA A 71 8.22 -13.35 -6.99
C ALA A 71 8.03 -14.05 -8.35
N GLY A 72 7.56 -13.31 -9.36
CA GLY A 72 7.28 -13.83 -10.70
C GLY A 72 5.80 -13.80 -11.04
N GLU A 73 5.48 -13.99 -12.32
CA GLU A 73 4.10 -14.02 -12.78
C GLU A 73 3.33 -15.17 -12.13
N GLY A 74 2.10 -14.91 -11.74
CA GLY A 74 1.23 -15.90 -11.14
C GLY A 74 1.59 -16.31 -9.73
N LYS A 75 2.60 -15.66 -9.12
CA LYS A 75 3.01 -15.92 -7.75
C LYS A 75 2.70 -14.72 -6.86
N PRO A 76 2.27 -14.92 -5.60
CA PRO A 76 2.07 -13.81 -4.70
C PRO A 76 3.39 -13.13 -4.36
N PRO A 77 3.41 -11.81 -4.17
CA PRO A 77 4.61 -11.10 -3.76
C PRO A 77 5.05 -11.53 -2.35
N ILE A 78 6.34 -11.42 -2.09
CA ILE A 78 6.92 -11.78 -0.79
C ILE A 78 7.05 -10.52 0.05
N LEU A 79 6.52 -10.56 1.26
CA LEU A 79 6.59 -9.44 2.20
C LEU A 79 7.87 -9.51 3.03
N HIS A 80 8.62 -8.41 3.04
CA HIS A 80 9.75 -8.20 3.92
C HIS A 80 9.44 -7.05 4.86
N LYS A 81 9.77 -7.19 6.12
CA LYS A 81 9.54 -6.15 7.14
C LYS A 81 10.87 -5.55 7.57
N GLU A 82 11.03 -4.25 7.32
CA GLU A 82 12.21 -3.50 7.72
C GLU A 82 11.91 -2.73 9.00
N PRO A 83 12.62 -2.99 10.10
CA PRO A 83 12.34 -2.30 11.35
C PRO A 83 12.63 -0.80 11.25
N ILE A 84 11.78 0.00 11.88
CA ILE A 84 11.94 1.46 11.94
C ILE A 84 12.55 1.81 13.29
N THR A 85 13.67 2.53 13.26
CA THR A 85 14.33 2.99 14.48
C THR A 85 14.09 4.48 14.67
N HIS A 86 13.85 4.88 15.92
CA HIS A 86 13.59 6.27 16.29
C HIS A 86 14.71 6.71 17.22
N GLU A 87 15.69 7.42 16.67
CA GLU A 87 16.89 7.82 17.43
C GLU A 87 16.63 9.00 18.39
N GLU A 88 15.83 9.98 17.97
CA GLU A 88 15.61 11.21 18.73
C GLU A 88 14.20 11.35 19.28
N VAL A 89 13.20 10.89 18.52
CA VAL A 89 11.79 11.07 18.87
C VAL A 89 11.06 9.73 18.86
N ALA A 90 10.49 9.34 20.00
CA ALA A 90 9.69 8.13 20.08
C ALA A 90 8.30 8.37 19.43
N PRO A 91 7.68 7.35 18.83
CA PRO A 91 6.34 7.51 18.27
C PRO A 91 5.29 7.76 19.35
N VAL A 92 4.37 8.68 19.08
CA VAL A 92 3.25 9.02 19.97
C VAL A 92 1.95 8.94 19.20
N VAL A 93 0.91 8.49 19.86
CA VAL A 93 -0.43 8.47 19.27
C VAL A 93 -0.95 9.90 19.19
N ARG A 94 -1.37 10.29 17.98
CA ARG A 94 -1.91 11.61 17.71
C ARG A 94 -3.43 11.59 17.77
N SER A 95 -4.01 12.53 18.50
CA SER A 95 -5.45 12.73 18.56
C SER A 95 -5.83 13.99 17.80
N TYR A 96 -6.98 13.95 17.12
CA TYR A 96 -7.53 15.08 16.40
C TYR A 96 -8.71 15.74 17.15
N LYS A 97 -8.92 15.31 18.37
CA LYS A 97 -9.98 15.88 19.24
C LYS A 97 -9.45 16.89 20.23
#